data_d94a092ec788e0b26cf40bd64e425ce9
#
_entry.id   d94a092ec788e0b26cf40bd64e425ce9
#
_cell.length_a   1.000
_cell.length_b   1.000
_cell.length_c   1.000
_cell.angle_alpha   90.00
_cell.angle_beta   90.00
_cell.angle_gamma   90.00
#
_symmetry.space_group_name_H-M   'P 1'
#
loop_
_entity.id
_entity.type
_entity.pdbx_description
1 polymer ?
#
loop_
_entity_poly.entity_id
_entity_poly.type
_entity_poly.pdbx_seq_one_letter_code
_entity_poly.pdbx_strand_id
1 'polypeptide(L)'
;MRSAFVALLALALLALAIGAHAQPSTWGTASDGLAPIPKLTARVTDETGTLSAAERQALEAKLADWEQRTGNQLVVLLVPSTRPEPIEAYSIRVAEAWKIGRKGQDNGALFLVAKNDRKVRIEVGYGLEGVLTDVTSHRIITEDVAPLFQQNRFAEGINAGVDRIIAVVGKGEPLPAARGAAPRGGQGFDFGTLLILLFIGVPIIGGILSRTFGRFLGSTIGSGVVGVGAWILAGSIAIGIGAALIAFFIMLVFGAGGGIGRRGGTWIPTGGWGGGGLGGGFGGGGGGFSGGGGSFGGGGASGSW
;
A
#
# COMPACT_ATOMS: atom_id res chain seq x y z
N MET A 1 -50.65 50.93 -4.68
CA MET A 1 -49.61 50.61 -5.68
C MET A 1 -48.28 50.19 -5.09
N ARG A 2 -47.79 50.76 -3.99
CA ARG A 2 -46.50 50.39 -3.37
C ARG A 2 -46.46 48.96 -2.79
N SER A 3 -47.55 48.47 -2.22
CA SER A 3 -47.64 47.10 -1.62
C SER A 3 -47.59 45.98 -2.69
N ALA A 4 -48.19 46.21 -3.86
CA ALA A 4 -48.16 45.23 -4.96
C ALA A 4 -46.76 45.09 -5.59
N PHE A 5 -46.00 46.18 -5.62
CA PHE A 5 -44.62 46.18 -6.18
C PHE A 5 -43.64 45.44 -5.26
N VAL A 6 -43.79 45.61 -3.95
CA VAL A 6 -42.97 44.90 -2.94
C VAL A 6 -43.25 43.37 -2.96
N ALA A 7 -44.51 42.98 -3.11
CA ALA A 7 -44.91 41.59 -3.21
C ALA A 7 -44.34 40.92 -4.50
N LEU A 8 -44.35 41.65 -5.62
CA LEU A 8 -43.81 41.14 -6.88
C LEU A 8 -42.29 41.03 -6.84
N LEU A 9 -41.59 41.97 -6.20
CA LEU A 9 -40.14 41.92 -5.99
C LEU A 9 -39.73 40.77 -5.08
N ALA A 10 -40.49 40.51 -3.99
CA ALA A 10 -40.26 39.40 -3.10
C ALA A 10 -40.49 38.06 -3.79
N LEU A 11 -41.50 37.94 -4.66
CA LEU A 11 -41.76 36.74 -5.44
C LEU A 11 -40.68 36.47 -6.48
N ALA A 12 -40.15 37.53 -7.11
CA ALA A 12 -39.05 37.44 -8.08
C ALA A 12 -37.72 37.01 -7.38
N LEU A 13 -37.43 37.53 -6.18
CA LEU A 13 -36.27 37.13 -5.40
C LEU A 13 -36.40 35.68 -4.89
N LEU A 14 -37.61 35.24 -4.54
CA LEU A 14 -37.86 33.84 -4.16
C LEU A 14 -37.70 32.90 -5.36
N ALA A 15 -38.11 33.30 -6.56
CA ALA A 15 -37.93 32.51 -7.78
C ALA A 15 -36.44 32.41 -8.19
N LEU A 16 -35.62 33.42 -7.93
CA LEU A 16 -34.18 33.39 -8.17
C LEU A 16 -33.44 32.49 -7.19
N ALA A 17 -33.93 32.32 -5.96
CA ALA A 17 -33.35 31.43 -4.94
C ALA A 17 -33.61 29.93 -5.21
N ILE A 18 -34.62 29.59 -5.97
CA ILE A 18 -34.99 28.19 -6.29
C ILE A 18 -34.16 27.66 -7.48
N GLY A 19 -33.45 28.53 -8.21
CA GLY A 19 -32.67 28.17 -9.43
C GLY A 19 -31.29 27.56 -9.17
N ALA A 20 -30.82 27.52 -7.92
CA ALA A 20 -29.58 26.81 -7.58
C ALA A 20 -29.82 25.32 -7.31
N HIS A 21 -30.42 24.64 -8.28
CA HIS A 21 -30.43 23.18 -8.26
C HIS A 21 -29.00 22.71 -8.51
N ALA A 22 -28.38 22.15 -7.47
CA ALA A 22 -27.20 21.31 -7.64
C ALA A 22 -27.59 20.26 -8.69
N GLN A 23 -27.03 20.38 -9.88
CA GLN A 23 -27.17 19.34 -10.90
C GLN A 23 -26.70 18.04 -10.27
N PRO A 24 -27.52 16.99 -10.20
CA PRO A 24 -27.02 15.70 -9.79
C PRO A 24 -25.87 15.38 -10.72
N SER A 25 -24.67 15.22 -10.18
CA SER A 25 -23.53 14.74 -10.95
C SER A 25 -23.95 13.40 -11.55
N THR A 26 -24.20 13.35 -12.86
CA THR A 26 -24.50 12.12 -13.59
C THR A 26 -23.23 11.31 -13.71
N TRP A 27 -22.72 10.85 -12.56
CA TRP A 27 -21.68 9.85 -12.53
C TRP A 27 -22.32 8.53 -12.95
N GLY A 28 -22.31 8.29 -14.26
CA GLY A 28 -22.88 7.09 -14.88
C GLY A 28 -21.82 6.03 -15.10
N THR A 29 -22.24 4.90 -15.62
CA THR A 29 -21.34 3.92 -16.21
C THR A 29 -21.02 4.33 -17.65
N ALA A 30 -19.78 4.12 -18.09
CA ALA A 30 -19.40 4.26 -19.49
C ALA A 30 -20.11 3.18 -20.34
N SER A 31 -19.99 3.28 -21.66
CA SER A 31 -20.63 2.34 -22.60
C SER A 31 -20.21 0.87 -22.41
N ASP A 32 -19.09 0.64 -21.78
CA ASP A 32 -18.56 -0.69 -21.39
C ASP A 32 -19.07 -1.20 -20.04
N GLY A 33 -19.94 -0.44 -19.37
CA GLY A 33 -20.48 -0.78 -18.05
C GLY A 33 -19.56 -0.46 -16.89
N LEU A 34 -18.38 0.12 -17.13
CA LEU A 34 -17.39 0.48 -16.12
C LEU A 34 -17.57 1.92 -15.61
N ALA A 35 -16.89 2.27 -14.52
CA ALA A 35 -16.85 3.64 -14.07
C ALA A 35 -16.12 4.53 -15.10
N PRO A 36 -16.66 5.73 -15.43
CA PRO A 36 -16.06 6.59 -16.45
C PRO A 36 -14.72 7.15 -15.99
N ILE A 37 -13.79 7.34 -16.93
CA ILE A 37 -12.54 8.06 -16.66
C ILE A 37 -12.74 9.52 -17.07
N PRO A 38 -12.61 10.49 -16.14
CA PRO A 38 -12.66 11.90 -16.49
C PRO A 38 -11.53 12.30 -17.43
N LYS A 39 -11.70 13.39 -18.16
CA LYS A 39 -10.60 13.94 -18.95
C LYS A 39 -9.55 14.53 -18.03
N LEU A 40 -8.27 14.23 -18.28
CA LEU A 40 -7.17 14.90 -17.60
C LEU A 40 -7.03 16.33 -18.13
N THR A 41 -7.43 17.30 -17.34
CA THR A 41 -7.34 18.75 -17.68
C THR A 41 -6.40 19.50 -16.75
N ALA A 42 -6.18 18.97 -15.55
CA ALA A 42 -5.36 19.56 -14.50
C ALA A 42 -4.77 18.42 -13.62
N ARG A 43 -3.83 18.74 -12.75
CA ARG A 43 -3.26 17.77 -11.79
C ARG A 43 -4.24 17.39 -10.69
N VAL A 44 -5.25 18.23 -10.46
CA VAL A 44 -6.31 17.99 -9.47
C VAL A 44 -7.66 17.97 -10.18
N THR A 45 -8.25 16.79 -10.28
CA THR A 45 -9.58 16.57 -10.84
C THR A 45 -10.53 16.14 -9.71
N ASP A 46 -11.57 16.89 -9.48
CA ASP A 46 -12.59 16.64 -8.45
C ASP A 46 -13.98 16.58 -9.07
N GLU A 47 -14.47 15.36 -9.31
CA GLU A 47 -15.81 15.07 -9.83
C GLU A 47 -16.88 15.03 -8.71
N THR A 48 -16.45 15.23 -7.45
CA THR A 48 -17.33 15.12 -6.28
C THR A 48 -17.68 16.48 -5.68
N GLY A 49 -17.01 17.55 -6.11
CA GLY A 49 -17.17 18.86 -5.50
C GLY A 49 -16.75 18.89 -4.01
N THR A 50 -15.86 18.02 -3.60
CA THR A 50 -15.39 17.90 -2.21
C THR A 50 -14.44 19.02 -1.83
N LEU A 51 -13.59 19.44 -2.76
CA LEU A 51 -12.64 20.53 -2.58
C LEU A 51 -13.27 21.86 -2.99
N SER A 52 -13.11 22.89 -2.19
CA SER A 52 -13.42 24.25 -2.59
C SER A 52 -12.51 24.68 -3.75
N ALA A 53 -12.91 25.72 -4.49
CA ALA A 53 -12.10 26.26 -5.57
C ALA A 53 -10.72 26.71 -5.10
N ALA A 54 -10.62 27.30 -3.90
CA ALA A 54 -9.37 27.75 -3.31
C ALA A 54 -8.45 26.57 -2.94
N GLU A 55 -8.99 25.52 -2.31
CA GLU A 55 -8.22 24.32 -1.95
C GLU A 55 -7.70 23.58 -3.19
N ARG A 56 -8.54 23.44 -4.22
CA ARG A 56 -8.16 22.84 -5.49
C ARG A 56 -7.04 23.64 -6.17
N GLN A 57 -7.15 24.98 -6.22
CA GLN A 57 -6.13 25.83 -6.81
C GLN A 57 -4.80 25.78 -6.04
N ALA A 58 -4.86 25.79 -4.72
CA ALA A 58 -3.66 25.68 -3.88
C ALA A 58 -2.94 24.32 -4.08
N LEU A 59 -3.72 23.24 -4.15
CA LEU A 59 -3.17 21.90 -4.39
C LEU A 59 -2.59 21.78 -5.81
N GLU A 60 -3.27 22.33 -6.83
CA GLU A 60 -2.78 22.38 -8.21
C GLU A 60 -1.44 23.13 -8.30
N ALA A 61 -1.33 24.30 -7.67
CA ALA A 61 -0.09 25.08 -7.64
C ALA A 61 1.06 24.32 -6.96
N LYS A 62 0.78 23.64 -5.84
CA LYS A 62 1.73 22.80 -5.11
C LYS A 62 2.27 21.66 -5.99
N LEU A 63 1.39 20.95 -6.68
CA LEU A 63 1.75 19.84 -7.55
C LEU A 63 2.51 20.33 -8.80
N ALA A 64 2.12 21.47 -9.37
CA ALA A 64 2.81 22.08 -10.50
C ALA A 64 4.24 22.47 -10.14
N ASP A 65 4.43 23.14 -9.01
CA ASP A 65 5.76 23.54 -8.52
C ASP A 65 6.65 22.30 -8.25
N TRP A 66 6.08 21.26 -7.63
CA TRP A 66 6.80 20.02 -7.38
C TRP A 66 7.23 19.33 -8.69
N GLU A 67 6.34 19.23 -9.68
CA GLU A 67 6.66 18.66 -10.98
C GLU A 67 7.74 19.46 -11.71
N GLN A 68 7.68 20.79 -11.67
CA GLN A 68 8.71 21.64 -12.28
C GLN A 68 10.10 21.43 -11.66
N ARG A 69 10.17 21.24 -10.34
CA ARG A 69 11.43 21.09 -9.61
C ARG A 69 12.02 19.68 -9.74
N THR A 70 11.20 18.66 -9.81
CA THR A 70 11.67 17.27 -9.72
C THR A 70 11.51 16.48 -11.02
N GLY A 71 10.61 16.93 -11.88
CA GLY A 71 10.19 16.21 -13.07
C GLY A 71 9.23 15.05 -12.82
N ASN A 72 8.93 14.71 -11.55
CA ASN A 72 7.96 13.68 -11.20
C ASN A 72 6.54 14.22 -11.30
N GLN A 73 5.58 13.38 -11.69
CA GLN A 73 4.18 13.75 -11.80
C GLN A 73 3.34 13.10 -10.70
N LEU A 74 2.63 13.91 -9.92
CA LEU A 74 1.61 13.45 -8.99
C LEU A 74 0.27 14.07 -9.36
N VAL A 75 -0.73 13.24 -9.56
CA VAL A 75 -2.08 13.64 -9.94
C VAL A 75 -3.07 13.19 -8.88
N VAL A 76 -4.03 14.04 -8.56
CA VAL A 76 -5.09 13.76 -7.59
C VAL A 76 -6.41 13.65 -8.32
N LEU A 77 -7.13 12.56 -8.08
CA LEU A 77 -8.46 12.31 -8.65
C LEU A 77 -9.45 11.97 -7.55
N LEU A 78 -10.52 12.75 -7.45
CA LEU A 78 -11.68 12.44 -6.62
C LEU A 78 -12.85 12.03 -7.51
N VAL A 79 -13.38 10.83 -7.27
CA VAL A 79 -14.57 10.31 -7.96
C VAL A 79 -15.65 9.91 -6.96
N PRO A 80 -16.92 9.93 -7.34
CA PRO A 80 -17.99 9.45 -6.47
C PRO A 80 -17.82 7.96 -6.14
N SER A 81 -17.56 7.13 -7.13
CA SER A 81 -17.43 5.67 -6.99
C SER A 81 -16.62 5.09 -8.15
N THR A 82 -15.94 3.97 -7.91
CA THR A 82 -15.26 3.19 -8.95
C THR A 82 -16.08 1.99 -9.40
N ARG A 83 -17.21 1.72 -8.74
CA ARG A 83 -18.05 0.55 -9.04
C ARG A 83 -18.54 0.54 -10.47
N PRO A 84 -18.63 -0.67 -11.10
CA PRO A 84 -18.55 -2.00 -10.48
C PRO A 84 -17.12 -2.54 -10.29
N GLU A 85 -16.09 -1.86 -10.77
CA GLU A 85 -14.72 -2.37 -10.66
C GLU A 85 -14.05 -2.03 -9.31
N PRO A 86 -13.11 -2.87 -8.85
CA PRO A 86 -12.31 -2.55 -7.67
C PRO A 86 -11.43 -1.32 -7.93
N ILE A 87 -11.12 -0.56 -6.85
CA ILE A 87 -10.36 0.68 -6.95
C ILE A 87 -8.97 0.46 -7.58
N GLU A 88 -8.39 -0.72 -7.40
CA GLU A 88 -7.11 -1.13 -7.96
C GLU A 88 -7.16 -1.18 -9.49
N ALA A 89 -8.17 -1.84 -10.04
CA ALA A 89 -8.34 -1.93 -11.48
C ALA A 89 -8.66 -0.57 -12.11
N TYR A 90 -9.52 0.20 -11.45
CA TYR A 90 -9.85 1.55 -11.89
C TYR A 90 -8.63 2.47 -11.90
N SER A 91 -7.79 2.44 -10.85
CA SER A 91 -6.60 3.30 -10.75
C SER A 91 -5.58 3.03 -11.85
N ILE A 92 -5.31 1.76 -12.16
CA ILE A 92 -4.43 1.37 -13.26
C ILE A 92 -4.99 1.89 -14.59
N ARG A 93 -6.28 1.67 -14.85
CA ARG A 93 -6.95 2.10 -16.07
C ARG A 93 -6.91 3.63 -16.23
N VAL A 94 -7.09 4.38 -15.15
CA VAL A 94 -6.95 5.84 -15.14
C VAL A 94 -5.51 6.25 -15.43
N ALA A 95 -4.54 5.66 -14.73
CA ALA A 95 -3.13 5.99 -14.87
C ALA A 95 -2.62 5.73 -16.29
N GLU A 96 -3.05 4.64 -16.91
CA GLU A 96 -2.74 4.30 -18.31
C GLU A 96 -3.45 5.25 -19.30
N ALA A 97 -4.74 5.53 -19.11
CA ALA A 97 -5.49 6.44 -19.96
C ALA A 97 -4.93 7.87 -19.92
N TRP A 98 -4.53 8.30 -18.75
CA TRP A 98 -3.94 9.64 -18.53
C TRP A 98 -2.46 9.70 -18.85
N LYS A 99 -1.79 8.56 -19.01
CA LYS A 99 -0.36 8.45 -19.29
C LYS A 99 0.49 9.25 -18.29
N ILE A 100 0.17 9.12 -17.01
CA ILE A 100 0.83 9.88 -15.94
C ILE A 100 2.32 9.49 -15.88
N GLY A 101 3.20 10.47 -15.65
CA GLY A 101 4.65 10.27 -15.65
C GLY A 101 5.26 10.44 -17.05
N ARG A 102 6.57 10.38 -17.13
CA ARG A 102 7.34 10.53 -18.37
C ARG A 102 7.69 9.18 -18.95
N LYS A 103 7.55 9.06 -20.26
CA LYS A 103 7.90 7.83 -20.98
C LYS A 103 9.35 7.42 -20.71
N GLY A 104 9.56 6.17 -20.28
CA GLY A 104 10.86 5.60 -19.99
C GLY A 104 11.46 6.04 -18.65
N GLN A 105 10.83 6.96 -17.93
CA GLN A 105 11.15 7.28 -16.55
C GLN A 105 10.10 6.70 -15.59
N ASP A 106 8.86 6.57 -16.06
CA ASP A 106 7.72 6.00 -15.37
C ASP A 106 7.51 6.60 -13.96
N ASN A 107 7.83 7.91 -13.85
CA ASN A 107 7.94 8.69 -12.62
C ASN A 107 6.64 9.40 -12.26
N GLY A 108 5.54 8.70 -12.46
CA GLY A 108 4.19 9.16 -12.16
C GLY A 108 3.58 8.51 -10.93
N ALA A 109 2.68 9.22 -10.24
CA ALA A 109 1.83 8.66 -9.20
C ALA A 109 0.42 9.24 -9.29
N LEU A 110 -0.59 8.44 -8.94
CA LEU A 110 -1.99 8.83 -8.85
C LEU A 110 -2.48 8.67 -7.43
N PHE A 111 -3.00 9.75 -6.84
CA PHE A 111 -3.73 9.73 -5.58
C PHE A 111 -5.23 9.73 -5.88
N LEU A 112 -5.89 8.58 -5.73
CA LEU A 112 -7.29 8.36 -6.07
C LEU A 112 -8.15 8.25 -4.83
N VAL A 113 -9.26 8.99 -4.79
CA VAL A 113 -10.27 8.91 -3.73
C VAL A 113 -11.63 8.56 -4.33
N ALA A 114 -12.19 7.41 -3.97
CA ALA A 114 -13.56 7.01 -4.29
C ALA A 114 -14.46 7.30 -3.07
N LYS A 115 -15.07 8.50 -3.07
CA LYS A 115 -15.69 9.08 -1.87
C LYS A 115 -16.83 8.25 -1.32
N ASN A 116 -17.76 7.83 -2.19
CA ASN A 116 -18.94 7.06 -1.74
C ASN A 116 -18.60 5.62 -1.39
N ASP A 117 -17.51 5.09 -1.95
CA ASP A 117 -16.99 3.75 -1.65
C ASP A 117 -16.14 3.74 -0.38
N ARG A 118 -15.79 4.92 0.15
CA ARG A 118 -14.83 5.12 1.25
C ARG A 118 -13.51 4.41 1.01
N LYS A 119 -12.99 4.56 -0.19
CA LYS A 119 -11.73 3.96 -0.61
C LYS A 119 -10.76 4.99 -1.13
N VAL A 120 -9.50 4.82 -0.78
CA VAL A 120 -8.38 5.61 -1.28
C VAL A 120 -7.30 4.69 -1.81
N ARG A 121 -6.63 5.10 -2.87
CA ARG A 121 -5.51 4.39 -3.45
C ARG A 121 -4.40 5.36 -3.87
N ILE A 122 -3.19 4.94 -3.64
CA ILE A 122 -2.00 5.53 -4.23
C ILE A 122 -1.49 4.53 -5.27
N GLU A 123 -1.59 4.86 -6.54
CA GLU A 123 -1.05 4.08 -7.65
C GLU A 123 0.30 4.65 -8.03
N VAL A 124 1.32 3.80 -8.17
CA VAL A 124 2.72 4.21 -8.32
C VAL A 124 3.29 3.68 -9.63
N GLY A 125 3.90 4.56 -10.42
CA GLY A 125 4.62 4.17 -11.62
C GLY A 125 5.96 3.53 -11.29
N TYR A 126 6.44 2.65 -12.17
CA TYR A 126 7.66 1.84 -11.95
C TYR A 126 8.88 2.65 -11.51
N GLY A 127 9.05 3.88 -12.02
CA GLY A 127 10.17 4.75 -11.66
C GLY A 127 10.15 5.27 -10.23
N LEU A 128 9.02 5.20 -9.55
CA LEU A 128 8.87 5.65 -8.16
C LEU A 128 8.77 4.50 -7.15
N GLU A 129 8.57 3.25 -7.58
CA GLU A 129 8.38 2.09 -6.69
C GLU A 129 9.58 1.88 -5.73
N GLY A 130 10.79 2.26 -6.14
CA GLY A 130 11.98 2.15 -5.30
C GLY A 130 11.96 3.03 -4.05
N VAL A 131 11.22 4.14 -4.08
CA VAL A 131 11.11 5.10 -2.96
C VAL A 131 9.70 5.15 -2.39
N LEU A 132 8.69 5.13 -3.22
CA LEU A 132 7.27 5.08 -2.84
C LEU A 132 6.76 3.63 -2.95
N THR A 133 7.27 2.78 -2.07
CA THR A 133 6.92 1.34 -2.04
C THR A 133 5.47 1.13 -1.59
N ASP A 134 4.92 -0.08 -1.81
CA ASP A 134 3.58 -0.46 -1.34
C ASP A 134 3.43 -0.25 0.17
N VAL A 135 4.44 -0.63 0.95
CA VAL A 135 4.46 -0.43 2.41
C VAL A 135 4.42 1.05 2.77
N THR A 136 5.19 1.88 2.06
CA THR A 136 5.21 3.33 2.26
C THR A 136 3.86 3.95 1.90
N SER A 137 3.29 3.58 0.75
CA SER A 137 1.98 4.03 0.29
C SER A 137 0.87 3.63 1.26
N HIS A 138 0.91 2.40 1.78
CA HIS A 138 -0.05 1.93 2.79
C HIS A 138 0.04 2.74 4.09
N ARG A 139 1.25 3.05 4.56
CA ARG A 139 1.46 3.87 5.75
C ARG A 139 0.95 5.30 5.56
N ILE A 140 1.20 5.91 4.43
CA ILE A 140 0.66 7.24 4.10
C ILE A 140 -0.87 7.22 4.21
N ILE A 141 -1.51 6.22 3.62
CA ILE A 141 -2.96 6.10 3.67
C ILE A 141 -3.45 5.92 5.11
N THR A 142 -2.86 5.01 5.87
CA THR A 142 -3.37 4.63 7.19
C THR A 142 -3.01 5.61 8.30
N GLU A 143 -1.86 6.26 8.22
CA GLU A 143 -1.35 7.15 9.28
C GLU A 143 -1.70 8.62 9.03
N ASP A 144 -1.68 9.08 7.77
CA ASP A 144 -1.82 10.49 7.43
C ASP A 144 -3.19 10.82 6.80
N VAL A 145 -3.78 9.93 6.01
CA VAL A 145 -4.99 10.22 5.21
C VAL A 145 -6.27 9.73 5.90
N ALA A 146 -6.37 8.43 6.19
CA ALA A 146 -7.59 7.80 6.67
C ALA A 146 -8.13 8.42 7.97
N PRO A 147 -7.32 8.79 8.98
CA PRO A 147 -7.83 9.42 10.19
C PRO A 147 -8.53 10.77 9.94
N LEU A 148 -8.07 11.53 8.94
CA LEU A 148 -8.69 12.80 8.56
C LEU A 148 -9.98 12.56 7.76
N PHE A 149 -10.01 11.57 6.87
CA PHE A 149 -11.19 11.19 6.12
C PHE A 149 -12.31 10.65 7.01
N GLN A 150 -11.98 9.91 8.07
CA GLN A 150 -12.95 9.48 9.10
C GLN A 150 -13.64 10.66 9.79
N GLN A 151 -12.95 11.80 9.90
CA GLN A 151 -13.45 13.05 10.44
C GLN A 151 -14.14 13.95 9.39
N ASN A 152 -14.32 13.47 8.15
CA ASN A 152 -14.80 14.23 7.00
C ASN A 152 -13.91 15.44 6.60
N ARG A 153 -12.65 15.47 7.05
CA ARG A 153 -11.65 16.51 6.74
C ARG A 153 -10.90 16.13 5.45
N PHE A 154 -11.63 16.06 4.33
CA PHE A 154 -11.09 15.53 3.08
C PHE A 154 -9.95 16.36 2.51
N ALA A 155 -10.11 17.68 2.44
CA ALA A 155 -9.07 18.57 1.91
C ALA A 155 -7.76 18.44 2.70
N GLU A 156 -7.84 18.37 4.01
CA GLU A 156 -6.67 18.20 4.87
C GLU A 156 -6.03 16.84 4.69
N GLY A 157 -6.83 15.77 4.60
CA GLY A 157 -6.32 14.41 4.38
C GLY A 157 -5.63 14.27 3.02
N ILE A 158 -6.18 14.86 1.96
CA ILE A 158 -5.55 14.89 0.65
C ILE A 158 -4.23 15.66 0.70
N ASN A 159 -4.22 16.85 1.32
CA ASN A 159 -2.99 17.63 1.46
C ASN A 159 -1.93 16.88 2.27
N ALA A 160 -2.30 16.24 3.38
CA ALA A 160 -1.38 15.45 4.20
C ALA A 160 -0.77 14.28 3.40
N GLY A 161 -1.58 13.54 2.66
CA GLY A 161 -1.11 12.47 1.78
C GLY A 161 -0.17 12.97 0.68
N VAL A 162 -0.54 14.05 0.00
CA VAL A 162 0.29 14.69 -1.04
C VAL A 162 1.60 15.18 -0.47
N ASP A 163 1.59 15.90 0.67
CA ASP A 163 2.81 16.41 1.30
C ASP A 163 3.74 15.26 1.70
N ARG A 164 3.17 14.15 2.17
CA ARG A 164 3.95 12.98 2.53
C ARG A 164 4.57 12.28 1.31
N ILE A 165 3.80 12.13 0.22
CA ILE A 165 4.32 11.59 -1.05
C ILE A 165 5.47 12.47 -1.56
N ILE A 166 5.29 13.79 -1.58
CA ILE A 166 6.32 14.75 -2.00
C ILE A 166 7.59 14.63 -1.15
N ALA A 167 7.45 14.51 0.16
CA ALA A 167 8.59 14.36 1.08
C ALA A 167 9.35 13.05 0.84
N VAL A 168 8.65 11.94 0.67
CA VAL A 168 9.24 10.62 0.41
C VAL A 168 9.97 10.60 -0.92
N VAL A 169 9.31 11.04 -2.00
CA VAL A 169 9.89 11.01 -3.35
C VAL A 169 10.98 12.07 -3.52
N GLY A 170 10.80 13.28 -2.93
CA GLY A 170 11.72 14.39 -3.12
C GLY A 170 13.01 14.29 -2.33
N LYS A 171 13.00 13.64 -1.16
CA LYS A 171 14.15 13.57 -0.26
C LYS A 171 14.71 12.16 -0.12
N GLY A 172 14.00 11.13 -0.62
CA GLY A 172 14.33 9.73 -0.33
C GLY A 172 14.25 9.42 1.18
N GLU A 173 13.55 10.27 1.95
CA GLU A 173 13.43 10.08 3.40
C GLU A 173 12.56 8.87 3.70
N PRO A 174 13.08 7.88 4.44
CA PRO A 174 12.24 6.83 4.98
C PRO A 174 11.21 7.49 5.91
N LEU A 175 9.97 6.98 5.87
CA LEU A 175 8.94 7.43 6.81
C LEU A 175 9.45 7.27 8.24
N PRO A 176 9.19 8.22 9.15
CA PRO A 176 9.43 8.04 10.57
C PRO A 176 8.80 6.72 11.04
N ALA A 177 9.35 6.08 12.07
CA ALA A 177 8.79 4.86 12.63
C ALA A 177 7.27 5.04 12.88
N ALA A 178 6.46 4.03 12.51
CA ALA A 178 5.01 4.10 12.60
C ALA A 178 4.56 4.61 13.97
N ARG A 179 3.68 5.61 14.01
CA ARG A 179 3.12 6.12 15.27
C ARG A 179 2.34 4.99 15.95
N GLY A 180 2.86 4.49 17.07
CA GLY A 180 2.25 3.39 17.84
C GLY A 180 2.85 2.00 17.56
N ALA A 181 3.76 1.84 16.64
CA ALA A 181 4.65 0.70 16.66
C ALA A 181 5.61 0.92 17.82
N ALA A 182 5.34 0.28 18.96
CA ALA A 182 6.39 0.05 19.95
C ALA A 182 7.62 -0.45 19.15
N PRO A 183 8.83 0.03 19.44
CA PRO A 183 10.02 -0.45 18.76
C PRO A 183 9.98 -1.97 18.90
N ARG A 184 9.73 -2.66 17.79
CA ARG A 184 10.05 -4.09 17.69
C ARG A 184 11.55 -4.11 17.87
N GLY A 185 11.94 -4.20 19.14
CA GLY A 185 13.31 -4.41 19.57
C GLY A 185 13.88 -5.50 18.67
N GLY A 186 15.12 -5.28 18.26
CA GLY A 186 15.87 -5.98 17.24
C GLY A 186 15.44 -7.42 16.99
N GLN A 187 15.66 -7.93 15.81
CA GLN A 187 15.35 -9.27 15.32
C GLN A 187 15.52 -10.36 16.41
N GLY A 188 14.63 -10.34 17.41
CA GLY A 188 14.41 -11.47 18.29
C GLY A 188 13.56 -12.44 17.50
N PHE A 189 14.03 -13.65 17.35
CA PHE A 189 13.23 -14.74 16.84
C PHE A 189 11.88 -14.71 17.55
N ASP A 190 10.78 -14.62 16.81
CA ASP A 190 9.47 -14.67 17.42
C ASP A 190 9.28 -16.03 18.11
N PHE A 191 8.38 -16.06 19.08
CA PHE A 191 8.13 -17.30 19.85
C PHE A 191 7.79 -18.48 18.96
N GLY A 192 7.11 -18.26 17.83
CA GLY A 192 6.79 -19.28 16.83
C GLY A 192 8.02 -19.82 16.13
N THR A 193 8.93 -18.95 15.71
CA THR A 193 10.22 -19.35 15.11
C THR A 193 11.07 -20.13 16.12
N LEU A 194 11.07 -19.73 17.39
CA LEU A 194 11.79 -20.40 18.46
C LEU A 194 11.21 -21.82 18.70
N LEU A 195 9.89 -21.98 18.67
CA LEU A 195 9.23 -23.28 18.74
C LEU A 195 9.58 -24.17 17.55
N ILE A 196 9.59 -23.64 16.33
CA ILE A 196 9.95 -24.39 15.13
C ILE A 196 11.40 -24.88 15.22
N LEU A 197 12.34 -24.01 15.62
CA LEU A 197 13.74 -24.39 15.83
C LEU A 197 13.89 -25.44 16.93
N LEU A 198 13.13 -25.33 18.02
CA LEU A 198 13.17 -26.29 19.12
C LEU A 198 12.61 -27.66 18.69
N PHE A 199 11.43 -27.71 18.07
CA PHE A 199 10.75 -28.97 17.74
C PHE A 199 11.31 -29.67 16.50
N ILE A 200 11.92 -28.94 15.56
CA ILE A 200 12.49 -29.50 14.35
C ILE A 200 14.02 -29.54 14.42
N GLY A 201 14.68 -28.48 14.86
CA GLY A 201 16.14 -28.40 14.90
C GLY A 201 16.76 -29.31 15.96
N VAL A 202 16.19 -29.36 17.17
CA VAL A 202 16.73 -30.17 18.29
C VAL A 202 16.71 -31.65 17.97
N PRO A 203 15.63 -32.29 17.45
CA PRO A 203 15.65 -33.71 17.09
C PRO A 203 16.63 -34.03 15.96
N ILE A 204 16.79 -33.16 14.97
CA ILE A 204 17.71 -33.40 13.85
C ILE A 204 19.16 -33.41 14.33
N ILE A 205 19.56 -32.35 15.08
CA ILE A 205 20.92 -32.20 15.62
C ILE A 205 21.19 -33.31 16.63
N GLY A 206 20.24 -33.59 17.53
CA GLY A 206 20.34 -34.66 18.50
C GLY A 206 20.46 -36.06 17.87
N GLY A 207 19.76 -36.31 16.77
CA GLY A 207 19.85 -37.57 16.01
C GLY A 207 21.21 -37.75 15.34
N ILE A 208 21.85 -36.69 14.87
CA ILE A 208 23.19 -36.75 14.30
C ILE A 208 24.25 -36.98 15.40
N LEU A 209 24.18 -36.20 16.49
CA LEU A 209 25.12 -36.34 17.61
C LEU A 209 25.04 -37.69 18.33
N SER A 210 23.84 -38.22 18.51
CA SER A 210 23.67 -39.53 19.16
C SER A 210 24.22 -40.69 18.36
N ARG A 211 24.27 -40.59 17.03
CA ARG A 211 24.90 -41.57 16.14
C ARG A 211 26.42 -41.57 16.27
N THR A 212 27.04 -40.44 16.55
CA THR A 212 28.51 -40.28 16.54
C THR A 212 29.11 -40.46 17.93
N PHE A 213 28.46 -40.03 18.99
CA PHE A 213 29.02 -40.00 20.34
C PHE A 213 28.26 -40.89 21.35
N GLY A 214 27.31 -41.66 20.86
CA GLY A 214 26.46 -42.46 21.74
C GLY A 214 25.37 -41.63 22.41
N ARG A 215 24.39 -42.32 22.96
CA ARG A 215 23.11 -41.77 23.38
C ARG A 215 23.21 -40.77 24.55
N PHE A 216 24.11 -41.06 25.51
CA PHE A 216 24.25 -40.25 26.70
C PHE A 216 25.12 -39.00 26.44
N LEU A 217 26.26 -39.17 25.77
CA LEU A 217 27.12 -38.03 25.43
C LEU A 217 26.48 -37.08 24.39
N GLY A 218 25.78 -37.67 23.39
CA GLY A 218 25.10 -36.88 22.37
C GLY A 218 23.97 -36.00 22.92
N SER A 219 23.18 -36.50 23.87
CA SER A 219 22.13 -35.69 24.52
C SER A 219 22.69 -34.56 25.41
N THR A 220 23.79 -34.82 26.10
CA THR A 220 24.44 -33.85 27.00
C THR A 220 25.08 -32.71 26.20
N ILE A 221 25.80 -33.05 25.12
CA ILE A 221 26.42 -32.02 24.25
C ILE A 221 25.35 -31.22 23.50
N GLY A 222 24.34 -31.89 22.94
CA GLY A 222 23.27 -31.26 22.21
C GLY A 222 22.42 -30.30 23.07
N SER A 223 22.08 -30.73 24.30
CA SER A 223 21.36 -29.88 25.26
C SER A 223 22.18 -28.67 25.72
N GLY A 224 23.49 -28.81 25.86
CA GLY A 224 24.41 -27.75 26.19
C GLY A 224 24.43 -26.65 25.10
N VAL A 225 24.51 -27.05 23.83
CA VAL A 225 24.48 -26.14 22.68
C VAL A 225 23.15 -25.36 22.62
N VAL A 226 22.03 -26.04 22.84
CA VAL A 226 20.70 -25.42 22.88
C VAL A 226 20.58 -24.44 24.04
N GLY A 227 21.09 -24.80 25.22
CA GLY A 227 21.08 -23.94 26.40
C GLY A 227 21.89 -22.66 26.22
N VAL A 228 23.11 -22.78 25.67
CA VAL A 228 23.98 -21.64 25.38
C VAL A 228 23.36 -20.75 24.30
N GLY A 229 22.79 -21.34 23.25
CA GLY A 229 22.07 -20.59 22.20
C GLY A 229 20.87 -19.82 22.75
N ALA A 230 20.06 -20.46 23.59
CA ALA A 230 18.92 -19.82 24.24
C ALA A 230 19.33 -18.70 25.21
N TRP A 231 20.45 -18.87 25.93
CA TRP A 231 21.00 -17.83 26.80
C TRP A 231 21.46 -16.60 26.00
N ILE A 232 22.20 -16.81 24.91
CA ILE A 232 22.67 -15.71 24.05
C ILE A 232 21.49 -14.94 23.45
N LEU A 233 20.45 -15.66 23.00
CA LEU A 233 19.28 -15.06 22.36
C LEU A 233 18.33 -14.36 23.34
N ALA A 234 18.14 -14.92 24.53
CA ALA A 234 17.20 -14.42 25.52
C ALA A 234 17.82 -13.48 26.55
N GLY A 235 19.16 -13.37 26.59
CA GLY A 235 19.89 -12.54 27.57
C GLY A 235 19.74 -12.99 29.04
N SER A 236 19.16 -14.20 29.28
CA SER A 236 18.88 -14.71 30.65
C SER A 236 19.40 -16.12 30.84
N ILE A 237 20.26 -16.27 31.84
CA ILE A 237 20.84 -17.57 32.22
C ILE A 237 19.76 -18.58 32.66
N ALA A 238 18.69 -18.12 33.31
CA ALA A 238 17.59 -18.96 33.75
C ALA A 238 16.84 -19.60 32.57
N ILE A 239 16.63 -18.82 31.50
CA ILE A 239 16.01 -19.31 30.24
C ILE A 239 16.94 -20.30 29.56
N GLY A 240 18.24 -20.05 29.52
CA GLY A 240 19.24 -20.97 28.98
C GLY A 240 19.27 -22.35 29.68
N ILE A 241 19.23 -22.36 30.99
CA ILE A 241 19.17 -23.59 31.79
C ILE A 241 17.85 -24.32 31.56
N GLY A 242 16.72 -23.63 31.54
CA GLY A 242 15.41 -24.22 31.26
C GLY A 242 15.36 -24.88 29.88
N ALA A 243 15.84 -24.19 28.84
CA ALA A 243 15.91 -24.72 27.48
C ALA A 243 16.84 -25.93 27.36
N ALA A 244 17.98 -25.93 28.07
CA ALA A 244 18.89 -27.08 28.11
C ALA A 244 18.25 -28.31 28.74
N LEU A 245 17.53 -28.16 29.84
CA LEU A 245 16.83 -29.26 30.51
C LEU A 245 15.71 -29.86 29.63
N ILE A 246 14.91 -29.00 29.00
CA ILE A 246 13.86 -29.43 28.11
C ILE A 246 14.44 -30.15 26.89
N ALA A 247 15.49 -29.61 26.27
CA ALA A 247 16.16 -30.25 25.13
C ALA A 247 16.79 -31.60 25.50
N PHE A 248 17.39 -31.70 26.70
CA PHE A 248 17.95 -32.98 27.21
C PHE A 248 16.86 -34.05 27.34
N PHE A 249 15.73 -33.71 27.95
CA PHE A 249 14.60 -34.64 28.10
C PHE A 249 14.02 -35.06 26.74
N ILE A 250 13.83 -34.14 25.81
CA ILE A 250 13.35 -34.41 24.48
C ILE A 250 14.31 -35.37 23.73
N MET A 251 15.61 -35.11 23.78
CA MET A 251 16.62 -35.95 23.16
C MET A 251 16.71 -37.33 23.80
N LEU A 252 16.52 -37.45 25.13
CA LEU A 252 16.53 -38.69 25.85
C LEU A 252 15.31 -39.57 25.48
N VAL A 253 14.14 -38.96 25.35
CA VAL A 253 12.88 -39.67 25.06
C VAL A 253 12.73 -40.00 23.56
N PHE A 254 12.96 -39.04 22.69
CA PHE A 254 12.77 -39.18 21.24
C PHE A 254 14.02 -39.70 20.50
N GLY A 255 15.20 -39.58 21.09
CA GLY A 255 16.44 -40.16 20.53
C GLY A 255 16.50 -41.68 20.55
N ALA A 256 15.46 -42.35 21.09
CA ALA A 256 15.44 -43.78 21.31
C ALA A 256 14.73 -44.60 20.24
N GLY A 257 14.00 -44.00 19.32
CA GLY A 257 13.25 -44.83 18.39
C GLY A 257 12.70 -44.02 17.23
N GLY A 258 13.19 -44.27 16.04
CA GLY A 258 12.56 -43.73 14.85
C GLY A 258 13.43 -43.82 13.62
N GLY A 259 13.77 -45.01 13.20
CA GLY A 259 14.13 -45.27 11.81
C GLY A 259 12.88 -45.05 10.96
N ILE A 260 12.71 -43.86 10.38
CA ILE A 260 11.72 -43.68 9.32
C ILE A 260 12.36 -44.18 8.04
N GLY A 261 11.80 -45.33 7.57
CA GLY A 261 12.20 -46.01 6.37
C GLY A 261 12.16 -45.14 5.14
N ARG A 262 13.21 -45.30 4.35
CA ARG A 262 13.31 -44.82 2.98
C ARG A 262 12.15 -45.38 2.15
N ARG A 263 11.36 -44.51 1.54
CA ARG A 263 10.75 -44.78 0.24
C ARG A 263 10.65 -43.50 -0.55
N GLY A 264 11.22 -43.55 -1.75
CA GLY A 264 11.46 -42.54 -2.70
C GLY A 264 10.22 -42.02 -3.45
N GLY A 265 10.43 -40.97 -4.19
CA GLY A 265 9.46 -40.43 -5.13
C GLY A 265 9.75 -38.96 -5.45
N THR A 266 10.60 -38.75 -6.42
CA THR A 266 10.77 -37.50 -7.18
C THR A 266 9.50 -37.09 -7.85
N TRP A 267 9.14 -35.78 -7.76
CA TRP A 267 8.43 -35.06 -8.83
C TRP A 267 8.65 -33.55 -8.66
N ILE A 268 9.34 -32.95 -9.63
CA ILE A 268 9.40 -31.52 -9.88
C ILE A 268 8.75 -31.30 -11.24
N PRO A 269 7.81 -30.38 -11.40
CA PRO A 269 7.51 -29.82 -12.71
C PRO A 269 8.02 -28.38 -12.81
N THR A 270 8.98 -28.20 -13.66
CA THR A 270 9.34 -26.93 -14.29
C THR A 270 8.29 -26.54 -15.31
N GLY A 271 7.80 -25.30 -15.23
CA GLY A 271 6.96 -24.70 -16.25
C GLY A 271 7.34 -23.23 -16.45
N GLY A 272 7.98 -22.96 -17.55
CA GLY A 272 8.33 -21.64 -18.00
C GLY A 272 7.14 -20.92 -18.63
N TRP A 273 7.16 -19.58 -18.57
CA TRP A 273 6.28 -18.75 -19.38
C TRP A 273 7.10 -17.62 -20.00
N GLY A 274 7.06 -17.59 -21.31
CA GLY A 274 7.64 -16.54 -22.12
C GLY A 274 6.54 -15.84 -22.94
N GLY A 275 6.88 -14.67 -23.50
CA GLY A 275 6.22 -14.00 -24.61
C GLY A 275 5.25 -12.91 -24.16
N GLY A 276 5.38 -11.64 -24.47
CA GLY A 276 5.75 -10.99 -25.72
C GLY A 276 4.50 -10.35 -26.32
N GLY A 277 4.50 -9.00 -26.57
CA GLY A 277 3.44 -8.39 -27.35
C GLY A 277 3.50 -6.85 -27.35
N LEU A 278 4.02 -6.31 -28.43
CA LEU A 278 4.07 -4.90 -28.85
C LEU A 278 2.69 -4.39 -29.29
N GLY A 279 2.42 -3.09 -29.11
CA GLY A 279 1.31 -2.41 -29.74
C GLY A 279 1.32 -0.90 -29.47
N GLY A 280 1.77 -0.12 -30.44
CA GLY A 280 1.81 1.34 -30.40
C GLY A 280 0.48 1.93 -30.91
N GLY A 281 0.25 3.23 -30.61
CA GLY A 281 -0.86 4.02 -31.16
C GLY A 281 -0.71 5.51 -30.84
N PHE A 282 -0.59 6.33 -31.86
CA PHE A 282 -0.45 7.78 -31.88
C PHE A 282 -1.78 8.52 -31.76
N GLY A 283 -1.72 9.76 -31.30
CA GLY A 283 -2.72 10.81 -31.52
C GLY A 283 -2.81 11.79 -30.34
N GLY A 284 -2.43 12.97 -30.43
CA GLY A 284 -2.78 14.19 -31.09
C GLY A 284 -3.41 15.20 -30.15
N GLY A 285 -2.71 16.22 -29.77
CA GLY A 285 -2.88 17.65 -29.60
C GLY A 285 -4.17 18.26 -29.01
N GLY A 286 -3.97 19.02 -27.94
CA GLY A 286 -4.89 20.02 -27.40
C GLY A 286 -4.36 20.52 -26.07
N GLY A 287 -4.08 21.83 -25.96
CA GLY A 287 -3.41 22.47 -24.83
C GLY A 287 -4.15 22.35 -23.50
N GLY A 288 -3.90 21.28 -22.79
CA GLY A 288 -4.28 21.00 -21.44
C GLY A 288 -3.15 20.20 -20.81
N PHE A 289 -3.10 20.12 -19.48
CA PHE A 289 -2.21 19.22 -18.77
C PHE A 289 -2.41 17.79 -19.31
N SER A 290 -1.32 17.15 -19.74
CA SER A 290 -1.35 15.77 -20.25
C SER A 290 -0.23 14.97 -19.59
N GLY A 291 -0.46 13.68 -19.37
CA GLY A 291 0.56 12.77 -18.92
C GLY A 291 1.64 12.57 -19.97
N GLY A 292 2.86 12.31 -19.53
CA GLY A 292 4.06 12.18 -20.35
C GLY A 292 4.35 10.75 -20.86
N GLY A 293 3.46 9.77 -20.61
CA GLY A 293 3.56 8.41 -21.12
C GLY A 293 4.27 7.42 -20.22
N GLY A 294 4.16 7.57 -18.90
CA GLY A 294 4.65 6.60 -17.92
C GLY A 294 3.88 5.30 -17.93
N SER A 295 4.50 4.24 -17.42
CA SER A 295 3.93 2.89 -17.29
C SER A 295 3.69 2.55 -15.83
N PHE A 296 2.63 1.77 -15.57
CA PHE A 296 2.20 1.34 -14.24
C PHE A 296 2.08 -0.16 -14.20
N GLY A 297 2.40 -0.79 -13.04
CA GLY A 297 2.32 -2.23 -12.82
C GLY A 297 1.40 -2.65 -11.69
N GLY A 298 0.62 -1.69 -11.16
CA GLY A 298 -0.23 -1.96 -10.00
C GLY A 298 0.49 -1.80 -8.65
N GLY A 299 1.70 -1.23 -8.65
CA GLY A 299 2.41 -0.84 -7.44
C GLY A 299 1.65 0.24 -6.67
N GLY A 300 1.89 0.31 -5.35
CA GLY A 300 1.19 1.22 -4.46
C GLY A 300 0.30 0.51 -3.44
N ALA A 301 -0.67 1.22 -2.87
CA ALA A 301 -1.54 0.65 -1.85
C ALA A 301 -2.94 1.22 -1.88
N SER A 302 -3.89 0.43 -1.38
CA SER A 302 -5.27 0.85 -1.14
C SER A 302 -5.59 0.86 0.35
N GLY A 303 -6.59 1.68 0.73
CA GLY A 303 -7.13 1.71 2.08
C GLY A 303 -8.58 2.13 2.08
N SER A 304 -9.19 2.06 3.27
CA SER A 304 -10.56 2.51 3.53
C SER A 304 -10.61 3.31 4.82
N TRP A 305 -11.68 4.12 4.98
CA TRP A 305 -11.92 4.92 6.19
C TRP A 305 -13.36 4.85 6.68
#